data_da9afe0a6ed9a67787198ab0b3d38419
#
_entry.id   da9afe0a6ed9a67787198ab0b3d38419
#
_cell.length_a   1.000
_cell.length_b   1.000
_cell.length_c   1.000
_cell.angle_alpha   90.00
_cell.angle_beta   90.00
_cell.angle_gamma   90.00
#
_symmetry.space_group_name_H-M   'P 1'
#
loop_
_entity.id
_entity.type
_entity.pdbx_description
1 polymer ?
#
loop_
_entity_poly.entity_id
_entity_poly.type
_entity_poly.pdbx_seq_one_letter_code
_entity_poly.pdbx_strand_id
1 'polypeptide(L)'
;MNFAHSEVAALDQNTMRTLCEEYMANNYIDPETSERLGVKRGLRNPDGTGVLAGLTNVCDVVGYKKDQEGHVIPTPGKLIYRGVNINEIVDEAYRNDRFVFEEVIWLLLPNREQLDEFCEILAEHRALPEGFMDTMNAPSPNVMNKMQRCVLGLYSYDEHAEDLSLENILNQSINLIASMPTMMVNAYQMK
;
A
#
# COMPACT_ATOMS: atom_id res chain seq x y z
N MET A 1 -29.63 -15.90 -8.64
CA MET A 1 -29.14 -17.07 -7.89
C MET A 1 -28.80 -16.60 -6.49
N ASN A 2 -29.56 -17.00 -5.47
CA ASN A 2 -29.20 -16.76 -4.09
C ASN A 2 -28.03 -17.70 -3.75
N PHE A 3 -26.82 -17.16 -3.71
CA PHE A 3 -25.73 -17.86 -3.06
C PHE A 3 -26.02 -17.83 -1.55
N ALA A 4 -26.48 -18.97 -1.03
CA ALA A 4 -26.51 -19.15 0.41
C ALA A 4 -25.08 -18.91 0.92
N HIS A 5 -24.91 -17.90 1.75
CA HIS A 5 -23.66 -17.73 2.50
C HIS A 5 -23.51 -19.01 3.32
N SER A 6 -22.62 -19.92 2.92
CA SER A 6 -22.18 -20.98 3.79
C SER A 6 -21.45 -20.30 4.93
N GLU A 7 -22.09 -20.20 6.09
CA GLU A 7 -21.41 -19.75 7.29
C GLU A 7 -20.20 -20.66 7.53
N VAL A 8 -19.05 -20.06 7.65
CA VAL A 8 -17.84 -20.79 8.05
C VAL A 8 -18.11 -21.36 9.42
N ALA A 9 -17.97 -22.69 9.57
CA ALA A 9 -18.17 -23.35 10.85
C ALA A 9 -17.31 -22.69 11.93
N ALA A 10 -17.95 -22.19 12.98
CA ALA A 10 -17.27 -21.56 14.09
C ALA A 10 -17.24 -22.56 15.27
N LEU A 11 -16.15 -22.58 16.01
CA LEU A 11 -16.04 -23.30 17.26
C LEU A 11 -16.97 -22.66 18.31
N ASP A 12 -17.56 -23.48 19.17
CA ASP A 12 -18.31 -22.95 20.33
C ASP A 12 -17.35 -22.16 21.26
N GLN A 13 -17.93 -21.21 22.00
CA GLN A 13 -17.16 -20.29 22.85
C GLN A 13 -16.32 -20.99 23.94
N ASN A 14 -16.80 -22.10 24.47
CA ASN A 14 -16.06 -22.81 25.52
C ASN A 14 -14.84 -23.53 24.93
N THR A 15 -15.01 -24.21 23.81
CA THR A 15 -13.92 -24.85 23.08
C THR A 15 -12.87 -23.83 22.65
N MET A 16 -13.29 -22.68 22.10
CA MET A 16 -12.38 -21.62 21.71
C MET A 16 -11.59 -21.08 22.90
N ARG A 17 -12.26 -20.84 24.04
CA ARG A 17 -11.59 -20.36 25.25
C ARG A 17 -10.56 -21.36 25.76
N THR A 18 -10.89 -22.64 25.85
CA THR A 18 -9.97 -23.69 26.28
C THR A 18 -8.74 -23.76 25.39
N LEU A 19 -8.93 -23.73 24.06
CA LEU A 19 -7.82 -23.73 23.10
C LEU A 19 -6.93 -22.49 23.25
N CYS A 20 -7.51 -21.30 23.47
CA CYS A 20 -6.74 -20.09 23.71
C CYS A 20 -5.91 -20.18 25.02
N GLU A 21 -6.49 -20.69 26.10
CA GLU A 21 -5.80 -20.89 27.38
C GLU A 21 -4.63 -21.87 27.23
N GLU A 22 -4.86 -23.01 26.59
CA GLU A 22 -3.82 -24.01 26.32
C GLU A 22 -2.73 -23.44 25.39
N TYR A 23 -3.10 -22.70 24.34
CA TYR A 23 -2.15 -22.07 23.45
C TYR A 23 -1.26 -21.08 24.19
N MET A 24 -1.87 -20.20 25.00
CA MET A 24 -1.12 -19.22 25.78
C MET A 24 -0.20 -19.86 26.81
N ALA A 25 -0.65 -20.93 27.47
CA ALA A 25 0.17 -21.66 28.44
C ALA A 25 1.41 -22.32 27.81
N ASN A 26 1.27 -22.84 26.59
CA ASN A 26 2.34 -23.57 25.90
C ASN A 26 3.24 -22.69 25.00
N ASN A 27 2.78 -21.49 24.65
CA ASN A 27 3.47 -20.64 23.67
C ASN A 27 3.88 -19.26 24.24
N TYR A 28 3.82 -19.09 25.55
CA TYR A 28 4.25 -17.84 26.17
C TYR A 28 5.76 -17.64 25.99
N ILE A 29 6.12 -16.51 25.43
CA ILE A 29 7.50 -16.03 25.33
C ILE A 29 7.61 -14.78 26.19
N ASP A 30 8.51 -14.82 27.16
CA ASP A 30 8.80 -13.66 27.98
C ASP A 30 9.32 -12.50 27.13
N PRO A 31 8.72 -11.30 27.21
CA PRO A 31 9.15 -10.12 26.49
C PRO A 31 10.64 -9.78 26.67
N GLU A 32 11.19 -10.00 27.88
CA GLU A 32 12.62 -9.78 28.16
C GLU A 32 13.53 -10.68 27.32
N THR A 33 13.07 -11.88 26.97
CA THR A 33 13.81 -12.76 26.07
C THR A 33 13.95 -12.17 24.66
N SER A 34 12.90 -11.55 24.16
CA SER A 34 12.96 -10.87 22.85
C SER A 34 13.93 -9.69 22.86
N GLU A 35 13.96 -8.93 23.95
CA GLU A 35 14.87 -7.81 24.11
C GLU A 35 16.33 -8.29 24.22
N ARG A 36 16.59 -9.28 25.05
CA ARG A 36 17.92 -9.88 25.23
C ARG A 36 18.48 -10.48 23.93
N LEU A 37 17.63 -11.06 23.09
CA LEU A 37 18.01 -11.62 21.80
C LEU A 37 18.06 -10.57 20.69
N GLY A 38 17.71 -9.30 20.97
CA GLY A 38 17.69 -8.23 19.99
C GLY A 38 16.65 -8.43 18.88
N VAL A 39 15.54 -9.13 19.19
CA VAL A 39 14.48 -9.39 18.22
C VAL A 39 13.81 -8.07 17.84
N LYS A 40 13.85 -7.73 16.57
CA LYS A 40 13.24 -6.51 16.05
C LYS A 40 11.72 -6.68 15.96
N ARG A 41 10.96 -5.68 16.40
CA ARG A 41 9.51 -5.64 16.23
C ARG A 41 9.18 -5.08 14.84
N GLY A 42 9.24 -5.93 13.82
CA GLY A 42 9.06 -5.52 12.44
C GLY A 42 10.19 -4.58 11.97
N LEU A 43 9.83 -3.46 11.35
CA LEU A 43 10.78 -2.46 10.83
C LEU A 43 11.14 -1.37 11.86
N ARG A 44 11.34 -1.78 13.14
CA ARG A 44 11.73 -0.88 14.23
C ARG A 44 12.98 -1.38 14.94
N ASN A 45 13.84 -0.44 15.29
CA ASN A 45 14.96 -0.68 16.20
C ASN A 45 14.47 -0.68 17.66
N PRO A 46 15.24 -1.22 18.63
CA PRO A 46 14.86 -1.22 20.05
C PRO A 46 14.61 0.18 20.61
N ASP A 47 15.28 1.21 20.11
CA ASP A 47 15.11 2.62 20.49
C ASP A 47 13.85 3.28 19.88
N GLY A 48 13.04 2.50 19.12
CA GLY A 48 11.82 2.96 18.48
C GLY A 48 12.02 3.64 17.13
N THR A 49 13.26 3.84 16.68
CA THR A 49 13.55 4.38 15.33
C THR A 49 13.22 3.37 14.24
N GLY A 50 12.98 3.85 13.00
CA GLY A 50 12.79 2.98 11.84
C GLY A 50 14.08 2.26 11.45
N VAL A 51 13.93 1.04 10.95
CA VAL A 51 15.04 0.31 10.31
C VAL A 51 15.26 0.89 8.91
N LEU A 52 16.50 1.18 8.55
CA LEU A 52 16.85 1.56 7.19
C LEU A 52 16.76 0.31 6.30
N ALA A 53 15.65 0.16 5.59
CA ALA A 53 15.38 -0.99 4.73
C ALA A 53 15.89 -0.82 3.29
N GLY A 54 16.15 0.42 2.86
CA GLY A 54 16.65 0.74 1.53
C GLY A 54 16.92 2.23 1.37
N LEU A 55 17.42 2.59 0.22
CA LEU A 55 17.66 3.98 -0.16
C LEU A 55 16.77 4.36 -1.34
N THR A 56 16.24 5.57 -1.30
CA THR A 56 15.50 6.18 -2.40
C THR A 56 15.83 7.67 -2.46
N ASN A 57 15.89 8.21 -3.65
CA ASN A 57 15.97 9.67 -3.90
C ASN A 57 14.62 10.26 -4.34
N VAL A 58 13.54 9.48 -4.24
CA VAL A 58 12.19 9.94 -4.55
C VAL A 58 11.56 10.63 -3.37
N CYS A 59 11.64 10.06 -2.17
CA CYS A 59 10.95 10.60 -1.01
C CYS A 59 11.79 10.55 0.27
N ASP A 60 11.41 11.41 1.23
CA ASP A 60 11.94 11.42 2.58
C ASP A 60 10.80 11.58 3.60
N VAL A 61 10.89 10.86 4.70
CA VAL A 61 9.92 10.90 5.80
C VAL A 61 10.64 11.34 7.06
N VAL A 62 10.39 12.56 7.48
CA VAL A 62 10.98 13.15 8.67
C VAL A 62 9.96 13.18 9.80
N GLY A 63 10.21 12.53 10.92
CA GLY A 63 9.34 12.51 12.10
C GLY A 63 10.10 12.66 13.41
N TYR A 64 11.42 12.73 13.33
CA TYR A 64 12.30 12.95 14.48
C TYR A 64 13.62 13.57 14.03
N LYS A 65 14.34 14.10 15.00
CA LYS A 65 15.75 14.51 14.84
C LYS A 65 16.58 13.90 15.97
N LYS A 66 17.88 13.81 15.78
CA LYS A 66 18.81 13.45 16.85
C LYS A 66 19.43 14.71 17.42
N ASP A 67 19.57 14.77 18.76
CA ASP A 67 20.33 15.83 19.44
C ASP A 67 21.84 15.59 19.31
N GLN A 68 22.62 16.44 19.97
CA GLN A 68 24.09 16.34 19.95
C GLN A 68 24.60 15.07 20.66
N GLU A 69 23.79 14.48 21.54
CA GLU A 69 24.09 13.29 22.31
C GLU A 69 23.57 12.01 21.63
N GLY A 70 22.86 12.16 20.51
CA GLY A 70 22.30 11.07 19.72
C GLY A 70 20.90 10.61 20.14
N HIS A 71 20.26 11.28 21.11
CA HIS A 71 18.91 10.95 21.52
C HIS A 71 17.87 11.38 20.48
N VAL A 72 16.82 10.57 20.36
CA VAL A 72 15.73 10.82 19.42
C VAL A 72 14.75 11.83 20.01
N ILE A 73 14.60 12.97 19.31
CA ILE A 73 13.62 14.01 19.64
C ILE A 73 12.52 13.99 18.59
N PRO A 74 11.25 13.73 18.96
CA PRO A 74 10.13 13.81 18.04
C PRO A 74 10.01 15.21 17.41
N THR A 75 9.69 15.26 16.12
CA THR A 75 9.38 16.47 15.38
C THR A 75 8.06 16.30 14.63
N PRO A 76 7.38 17.39 14.23
CA PRO A 76 6.24 17.28 13.35
C PRO A 76 6.59 16.45 12.10
N GLY A 77 5.72 15.50 11.75
CA GLY A 77 5.91 14.64 10.58
C GLY A 77 5.94 15.46 9.29
N LYS A 78 6.89 15.16 8.42
CA LYS A 78 6.97 15.71 7.07
C LYS A 78 7.16 14.59 6.09
N LEU A 79 6.39 14.60 5.03
CA LEU A 79 6.55 13.73 3.87
C LEU A 79 6.96 14.62 2.69
N ILE A 80 8.12 14.32 2.12
CA ILE A 80 8.74 15.13 1.08
C ILE A 80 8.94 14.22 -0.14
N TYR A 81 8.45 14.65 -1.30
CA TYR A 81 8.69 13.99 -2.58
C TYR A 81 9.52 14.90 -3.48
N ARG A 82 10.65 14.39 -3.97
CA ARG A 82 11.53 15.16 -4.85
C ARG A 82 11.90 16.55 -4.33
N GLY A 83 11.99 16.70 -3.00
CA GLY A 83 12.29 17.96 -2.32
C GLY A 83 11.07 18.85 -2.04
N VAL A 84 9.87 18.49 -2.47
CA VAL A 84 8.62 19.24 -2.26
C VAL A 84 7.77 18.55 -1.20
N ASN A 85 7.20 19.34 -0.27
CA ASN A 85 6.30 18.80 0.75
C ASN A 85 5.00 18.31 0.12
N ILE A 86 4.47 17.16 0.60
CA ILE A 86 3.22 16.59 0.09
C ILE A 86 2.05 17.58 0.12
N ASN A 87 1.97 18.44 1.14
CA ASN A 87 0.90 19.43 1.23
C ASN A 87 0.99 20.46 0.10
N GLU A 88 2.19 20.86 -0.28
CA GLU A 88 2.42 21.79 -1.39
C GLU A 88 2.04 21.13 -2.73
N ILE A 89 2.41 19.87 -2.92
CA ILE A 89 2.03 19.09 -4.12
C ILE A 89 0.52 19.05 -4.26
N VAL A 90 -0.20 18.68 -3.18
CA VAL A 90 -1.67 18.56 -3.21
C VAL A 90 -2.33 19.92 -3.44
N ASP A 91 -1.84 20.97 -2.79
CA ASP A 91 -2.38 22.33 -2.95
C ASP A 91 -2.17 22.85 -4.39
N GLU A 92 -1.01 22.65 -4.97
CA GLU A 92 -0.70 23.07 -6.34
C GLU A 92 -1.46 22.26 -7.38
N ALA A 93 -1.53 20.93 -7.23
CA ALA A 93 -2.28 20.07 -8.14
C ALA A 93 -3.78 20.38 -8.11
N TYR A 94 -4.34 20.58 -6.93
CA TYR A 94 -5.78 20.83 -6.76
C TYR A 94 -6.21 22.25 -7.16
N ARG A 95 -5.41 23.26 -6.82
CA ARG A 95 -5.77 24.67 -7.04
C ARG A 95 -5.39 25.20 -8.42
N ASN A 96 -4.29 24.72 -8.97
CA ASN A 96 -3.68 25.30 -10.14
C ASN A 96 -3.62 24.34 -11.35
N ASP A 97 -4.11 23.12 -11.19
CA ASP A 97 -4.05 22.06 -12.21
C ASP A 97 -2.65 21.98 -12.85
N ARG A 98 -1.64 21.97 -12.00
CA ARG A 98 -0.26 22.19 -12.40
C ARG A 98 0.49 20.88 -12.65
N PHE A 99 0.19 19.86 -11.85
CA PHE A 99 0.73 18.51 -11.97
C PHE A 99 -0.13 17.51 -11.19
N VAL A 100 -0.01 16.22 -11.51
CA VAL A 100 -0.56 15.13 -10.73
C VAL A 100 0.52 14.52 -9.84
N PHE A 101 0.12 13.90 -8.73
CA PHE A 101 1.06 13.36 -7.75
C PHE A 101 2.02 12.31 -8.34
N GLU A 102 1.49 11.42 -9.14
CA GLU A 102 2.23 10.35 -9.80
C GLU A 102 3.35 10.89 -10.68
N GLU A 103 3.08 11.98 -11.38
CA GLU A 103 4.03 12.63 -12.26
C GLU A 103 5.20 13.26 -11.50
N VAL A 104 4.94 13.82 -10.31
CA VAL A 104 6.00 14.33 -9.44
C VAL A 104 6.97 13.23 -9.03
N ILE A 105 6.46 12.03 -8.79
CA ILE A 105 7.30 10.88 -8.46
C ILE A 105 8.18 10.46 -9.64
N TRP A 106 7.62 10.45 -10.85
CA TRP A 106 8.30 9.96 -12.06
C TRP A 106 9.23 10.98 -12.69
N LEU A 107 8.76 12.20 -12.90
CA LEU A 107 9.40 13.22 -13.73
C LEU A 107 10.00 14.39 -12.95
N LEU A 108 9.84 14.43 -11.63
CA LEU A 108 10.34 15.52 -10.79
C LEU A 108 9.51 16.78 -11.02
N LEU A 109 8.79 17.37 -11.19
CA LEU A 109 8.10 18.64 -11.53
C LEU A 109 8.05 18.84 -13.05
N PRO A 110 7.11 18.17 -13.72
CA PRO A 110 6.98 18.21 -15.16
C PRO A 110 6.58 19.59 -15.67
N ASN A 111 6.88 19.87 -16.93
CA ASN A 111 6.28 20.97 -17.63
C ASN A 111 4.85 20.60 -18.10
N ARG A 112 4.11 21.56 -18.68
CA ARG A 112 2.71 21.35 -19.09
C ARG A 112 2.55 20.25 -20.15
N GLU A 113 3.46 20.18 -21.10
CA GLU A 113 3.44 19.17 -22.16
C GLU A 113 3.63 17.75 -21.60
N GLN A 114 4.61 17.57 -20.71
CA GLN A 114 4.85 16.31 -20.02
C GLN A 114 3.65 15.89 -19.15
N LEU A 115 3.02 16.85 -18.47
CA LEU A 115 1.82 16.59 -17.67
C LEU A 115 0.69 16.08 -18.54
N ASP A 116 0.40 16.76 -19.65
CA ASP A 116 -0.67 16.40 -20.57
C ASP A 116 -0.42 15.01 -21.18
N GLU A 117 0.81 14.71 -21.61
CA GLU A 117 1.22 13.40 -22.12
C GLU A 117 1.03 12.29 -21.08
N PHE A 118 1.47 12.53 -19.84
CA PHE A 118 1.32 11.54 -18.78
C PHE A 118 -0.15 11.29 -18.41
N CYS A 119 -0.97 12.33 -18.41
CA CYS A 119 -2.42 12.20 -18.20
C CYS A 119 -3.09 11.38 -19.32
N GLU A 120 -2.65 11.52 -20.56
CA GLU A 120 -3.14 10.70 -21.68
C GLU A 120 -2.74 9.24 -21.49
N ILE A 121 -1.49 8.95 -21.14
CA ILE A 121 -1.03 7.59 -20.83
C ILE A 121 -1.89 6.96 -19.73
N LEU A 122 -2.12 7.66 -18.62
CA LEU A 122 -2.98 7.15 -17.55
C LEU A 122 -4.43 6.93 -18.02
N ALA A 123 -4.96 7.80 -18.90
CA ALA A 123 -6.30 7.66 -19.43
C ALA A 123 -6.47 6.41 -20.31
N GLU A 124 -5.49 6.09 -21.12
CA GLU A 124 -5.48 4.90 -21.98
C GLU A 124 -5.41 3.59 -21.19
N HIS A 125 -4.77 3.60 -20.00
CA HIS A 125 -4.56 2.43 -19.17
C HIS A 125 -5.63 2.24 -18.06
N ARG A 126 -6.72 3.04 -18.06
CA ARG A 126 -7.79 2.96 -17.04
C ARG A 126 -8.71 1.76 -17.18
N ALA A 127 -8.82 1.20 -18.36
CA ALA A 127 -9.73 0.10 -18.63
C ALA A 127 -9.27 -1.17 -17.89
N LEU A 128 -10.23 -1.86 -17.28
CA LEU A 128 -9.97 -3.17 -16.69
C LEU A 128 -9.99 -4.26 -17.77
N PRO A 129 -9.22 -5.33 -17.62
CA PRO A 129 -9.25 -6.45 -18.55
C PRO A 129 -10.67 -7.03 -18.72
N GLU A 130 -10.95 -7.57 -19.89
CA GLU A 130 -12.23 -8.23 -20.16
C GLU A 130 -12.43 -9.41 -19.18
N GLY A 131 -13.63 -9.54 -18.62
CA GLY A 131 -13.95 -10.56 -17.63
C GLY A 131 -13.43 -10.27 -16.20
N PHE A 132 -12.61 -9.24 -15.99
CA PHE A 132 -12.06 -8.92 -14.66
C PHE A 132 -13.14 -8.61 -13.63
N MET A 133 -14.29 -8.08 -14.05
CA MET A 133 -15.42 -7.78 -13.18
C MET A 133 -15.94 -9.02 -12.44
N ASP A 134 -15.82 -10.21 -13.01
CA ASP A 134 -16.23 -11.47 -12.35
C ASP A 134 -15.32 -11.77 -11.14
N THR A 135 -14.05 -11.45 -11.22
CA THR A 135 -13.11 -11.53 -10.10
C THR A 135 -13.51 -10.60 -8.95
N MET A 136 -14.12 -9.46 -9.28
CA MET A 136 -14.60 -8.48 -8.30
C MET A 136 -15.92 -8.87 -7.63
N ASN A 137 -16.69 -9.79 -8.18
CA ASN A 137 -18.02 -10.15 -7.68
C ASN A 137 -17.99 -10.86 -6.31
N ALA A 138 -16.89 -11.47 -5.92
CA ALA A 138 -16.79 -12.12 -4.63
C ALA A 138 -17.04 -11.12 -3.47
N PRO A 139 -18.00 -11.40 -2.56
CA PRO A 139 -18.36 -10.49 -1.48
C PRO A 139 -17.19 -10.23 -0.53
N SER A 140 -17.17 -9.07 0.07
CA SER A 140 -16.22 -8.71 1.12
C SER A 140 -16.85 -7.69 2.08
N PRO A 141 -16.69 -7.87 3.39
CA PRO A 141 -17.15 -6.88 4.37
C PRO A 141 -16.30 -5.60 4.33
N ASN A 142 -15.14 -5.64 3.69
CA ASN A 142 -14.17 -4.55 3.69
C ASN A 142 -13.67 -4.27 2.26
N VAL A 143 -13.80 -3.01 1.83
CA VAL A 143 -13.36 -2.57 0.49
C VAL A 143 -11.85 -2.78 0.29
N MET A 144 -11.03 -2.55 1.31
CA MET A 144 -9.58 -2.76 1.21
C MET A 144 -9.23 -4.23 0.95
N ASN A 145 -9.91 -5.16 1.62
CA ASN A 145 -9.75 -6.60 1.34
C ASN A 145 -10.17 -6.93 -0.09
N LYS A 146 -11.26 -6.34 -0.58
CA LYS A 146 -11.71 -6.51 -1.96
C LYS A 146 -10.67 -5.98 -2.95
N MET A 147 -10.12 -4.80 -2.69
CA MET A 147 -9.06 -4.20 -3.52
C MET A 147 -7.79 -5.07 -3.56
N GLN A 148 -7.34 -5.61 -2.42
CA GLN A 148 -6.19 -6.51 -2.37
C GLN A 148 -6.40 -7.75 -3.27
N ARG A 149 -7.58 -8.35 -3.21
CA ARG A 149 -7.93 -9.48 -4.09
C ARG A 149 -7.96 -9.10 -5.57
N CYS A 150 -8.46 -7.89 -5.86
CA CYS A 150 -8.47 -7.37 -7.23
C CYS A 150 -7.06 -7.18 -7.77
N VAL A 151 -6.16 -6.58 -6.99
CA VAL A 151 -4.76 -6.41 -7.38
C VAL A 151 -4.09 -7.76 -7.64
N LEU A 152 -4.27 -8.73 -6.73
CA LEU A 152 -3.76 -10.09 -6.95
C LEU A 152 -4.39 -10.77 -8.17
N GLY A 153 -5.67 -10.51 -8.44
CA GLY A 153 -6.39 -11.05 -9.59
C GLY A 153 -5.84 -10.55 -10.93
N LEU A 154 -5.28 -9.33 -10.98
CA LEU A 154 -4.66 -8.79 -12.20
C LEU A 154 -3.47 -9.63 -12.70
N TYR A 155 -2.80 -10.33 -11.80
CA TYR A 155 -1.73 -11.28 -12.17
C TYR A 155 -2.15 -12.27 -13.25
N SER A 156 -3.40 -12.76 -13.20
CA SER A 156 -3.92 -13.73 -14.18
C SER A 156 -4.16 -13.15 -15.58
N TYR A 157 -4.11 -11.84 -15.72
CA TYR A 157 -4.29 -11.12 -16.99
C TYR A 157 -3.00 -10.53 -17.54
N ASP A 158 -1.88 -10.74 -16.85
CA ASP A 158 -0.57 -10.25 -17.25
C ASP A 158 0.30 -11.44 -17.72
N GLU A 159 0.53 -11.53 -19.01
CA GLU A 159 1.36 -12.60 -19.61
C GLU A 159 2.84 -12.47 -19.24
N HIS A 160 3.25 -11.31 -18.76
CA HIS A 160 4.63 -10.98 -18.37
C HIS A 160 4.79 -10.73 -16.87
N ALA A 161 3.88 -11.26 -16.04
CA ALA A 161 3.85 -10.98 -14.60
C ALA A 161 5.19 -11.25 -13.88
N GLU A 162 5.97 -12.20 -14.34
CA GLU A 162 7.27 -12.60 -13.77
C GLU A 162 8.48 -11.91 -14.42
N ASP A 163 8.26 -11.07 -15.43
CA ASP A 163 9.36 -10.33 -16.07
C ASP A 163 9.74 -9.12 -15.21
N LEU A 164 10.95 -9.17 -14.66
CA LEU A 164 11.54 -8.13 -13.80
C LEU A 164 12.36 -7.08 -14.58
N SER A 165 12.24 -7.02 -15.91
CA SER A 165 12.84 -5.94 -16.68
C SER A 165 12.27 -4.58 -16.25
N LEU A 166 13.09 -3.53 -16.32
CA LEU A 166 12.67 -2.18 -15.98
C LEU A 166 11.44 -1.74 -16.79
N GLU A 167 11.45 -2.06 -18.06
CA GLU A 167 10.37 -1.74 -19.01
C GLU A 167 9.04 -2.35 -18.56
N ASN A 168 9.05 -3.64 -18.22
CA ASN A 168 7.86 -4.32 -17.76
C ASN A 168 7.38 -3.83 -16.38
N ILE A 169 8.29 -3.60 -15.44
CA ILE A 169 7.95 -3.03 -14.11
C ILE A 169 7.28 -1.65 -14.25
N LEU A 170 7.77 -0.80 -15.15
CA LEU A 170 7.17 0.50 -15.42
C LEU A 170 5.78 0.35 -16.04
N ASN A 171 5.60 -0.54 -17.01
CA ASN A 171 4.31 -0.83 -17.62
C ASN A 171 3.29 -1.35 -16.60
N GLN A 172 3.67 -2.31 -15.78
CA GLN A 172 2.83 -2.82 -14.70
C GLN A 172 2.45 -1.73 -13.70
N SER A 173 3.40 -0.84 -13.35
CA SER A 173 3.15 0.28 -12.44
C SER A 173 2.13 1.27 -13.00
N ILE A 174 2.26 1.63 -14.28
CA ILE A 174 1.30 2.51 -14.97
C ILE A 174 -0.09 1.87 -15.00
N ASN A 175 -0.18 0.60 -15.38
CA ASN A 175 -1.44 -0.14 -15.42
C ASN A 175 -2.13 -0.18 -14.05
N LEU A 176 -1.38 -0.44 -12.98
CA LEU A 176 -1.92 -0.46 -11.62
C LEU A 176 -2.41 0.93 -11.19
N ILE A 177 -1.60 1.97 -11.38
CA ILE A 177 -1.96 3.35 -11.00
C ILE A 177 -3.21 3.78 -11.75
N ALA A 178 -3.26 3.58 -13.06
CA ALA A 178 -4.35 4.01 -13.91
C ALA A 178 -5.67 3.27 -13.64
N SER A 179 -5.61 1.96 -13.38
CA SER A 179 -6.80 1.12 -13.16
C SER A 179 -7.33 1.16 -11.73
N MET A 180 -6.50 1.55 -10.75
CA MET A 180 -6.87 1.56 -9.32
C MET A 180 -8.16 2.35 -9.01
N PRO A 181 -8.37 3.59 -9.51
CA PRO A 181 -9.61 4.32 -9.30
C PRO A 181 -10.84 3.58 -9.84
N THR A 182 -10.73 2.97 -11.02
CA THR A 182 -11.81 2.19 -11.64
C THR A 182 -12.16 0.98 -10.79
N MET A 183 -11.15 0.24 -10.32
CA MET A 183 -11.34 -0.90 -9.41
C MET A 183 -11.99 -0.45 -8.10
N MET A 184 -11.55 0.65 -7.51
CA MET A 184 -12.06 1.14 -6.23
C MET A 184 -13.54 1.52 -6.31
N VAL A 185 -13.95 2.26 -7.34
CA VAL A 185 -15.35 2.65 -7.54
C VAL A 185 -16.23 1.41 -7.74
N ASN A 186 -15.81 0.48 -8.58
CA ASN A 186 -16.54 -0.76 -8.81
C ASN A 186 -16.60 -1.62 -7.54
N ALA A 187 -15.50 -1.76 -6.81
CA ALA A 187 -15.45 -2.50 -5.55
C ALA A 187 -16.42 -1.94 -4.50
N TYR A 188 -16.59 -0.63 -4.47
CA TYR A 188 -17.53 0.04 -3.58
C TYR A 188 -18.99 -0.18 -4.00
N GLN A 189 -19.30 -0.08 -5.30
CA GLN A 189 -20.64 -0.26 -5.82
C GLN A 189 -21.14 -1.71 -5.76
N MET A 190 -20.23 -2.69 -5.84
CA MET A 190 -20.53 -4.12 -5.79
C MET A 190 -20.61 -4.68 -4.36
N LYS A 191 -21.01 -3.90 -3.40
CA LYS A 191 -21.19 -4.33 -2.01
C LYS A 191 -22.31 -5.33 -1.84
#